data_33450bcadacf5d15230539c6efcd9c70
#
_entry.id   33450bcadacf5d15230539c6efcd9c70
#
_cell.length_a   1.000
_cell.length_b   1.000
_cell.length_c   1.000
_cell.angle_alpha   90.00
_cell.angle_beta   90.00
_cell.angle_gamma   90.00
#
_symmetry.space_group_name_H-M   'P 1'
#
loop_
_entity.id
_entity.type
_entity.pdbx_description
1 polymer ?
#
loop_
_entity_poly.entity_id
_entity_poly.type
_entity_poly.pdbx_seq_one_letter_code
_entity_poly.pdbx_strand_id
1 'polypeptide(L)'
;MLKTRIIPCLDVKDGRVVKGTNFINLRDAGDPVEIAKIYNDRGADELCFLDIAASQENRTTTYDIVKKTAEKCFMPLTVGGGVREVYEVEKLLNHGADKVSFNSAAVSNPQLISMAANKFGSQCIVVAIDAKFCPQMNDWEVFTHGGTRSTGKKVTEFAKTMEQHGACLLYTSDAADDLVC
;
A
#
# COMPACT_ATOMS: atom_id res chain seq x y z
N MET A 1 -6.81 13.03 22.45
CA MET A 1 -7.50 13.41 21.21
C MET A 1 -6.73 12.76 20.06
N LEU A 2 -7.37 11.94 19.23
CA LEU A 2 -6.74 11.38 18.04
C LEU A 2 -6.52 12.52 17.04
N LYS A 3 -5.29 12.66 16.55
CA LYS A 3 -4.95 13.65 15.51
C LYS A 3 -5.04 12.97 14.14
N THR A 4 -5.49 13.73 13.14
CA THR A 4 -5.40 13.30 11.73
C THR A 4 -3.92 13.15 11.35
N ARG A 5 -3.57 12.04 10.70
CA ARG A 5 -2.22 11.79 10.17
C ARG A 5 -2.17 12.15 8.69
N ILE A 6 -1.07 12.73 8.28
CA ILE A 6 -0.75 12.99 6.87
C ILE A 6 0.20 11.89 6.40
N ILE A 7 -0.26 11.04 5.49
CA ILE A 7 0.46 9.88 4.99
C ILE A 7 0.61 10.00 3.46
N PRO A 8 1.70 10.60 2.96
CA PRO A 8 1.97 10.62 1.53
C PRO A 8 2.10 9.19 0.98
N CYS A 9 1.41 8.90 -0.12
CA CYS A 9 1.54 7.65 -0.86
C CYS A 9 2.29 7.92 -2.17
N LEU A 10 3.39 7.22 -2.39
CA LEU A 10 4.25 7.38 -3.56
C LEU A 10 4.22 6.12 -4.40
N ASP A 11 3.74 6.25 -5.64
CA ASP A 11 3.84 5.17 -6.61
C ASP A 11 5.28 5.03 -7.08
N VAL A 12 5.82 3.82 -6.95
CA VAL A 12 7.19 3.48 -7.37
C VAL A 12 7.11 2.51 -8.54
N LYS A 13 7.85 2.84 -9.60
CA LYS A 13 8.02 1.98 -10.78
C LYS A 13 9.47 2.00 -11.21
N ASP A 14 10.05 0.82 -11.40
CA ASP A 14 11.45 0.65 -11.87
C ASP A 14 12.46 1.49 -11.06
N GLY A 15 12.24 1.57 -9.74
CA GLY A 15 13.12 2.31 -8.84
C GLY A 15 12.92 3.84 -8.80
N ARG A 16 11.89 4.36 -9.45
CA ARG A 16 11.58 5.80 -9.50
C ARG A 16 10.19 6.08 -8.98
N VAL A 17 10.02 7.22 -8.32
CA VAL A 17 8.67 7.72 -8.03
C VAL A 17 8.06 8.20 -9.34
N VAL A 18 6.84 7.75 -9.60
CA VAL A 18 6.11 8.13 -10.81
C VAL A 18 4.78 8.77 -10.44
N LYS A 19 4.29 9.61 -11.34
CA LYS A 19 3.00 10.27 -11.20
C LYS A 19 2.24 10.22 -12.53
N GLY A 20 0.96 9.84 -12.45
CA GLY A 20 0.08 9.79 -13.61
C GLY A 20 -1.36 9.56 -13.20
N THR A 21 -2.30 9.81 -14.10
CA THR A 21 -3.72 9.55 -13.88
C THR A 21 -4.06 8.13 -14.33
N ASN A 22 -4.70 7.34 -13.50
CA ASN A 22 -5.08 5.94 -13.80
C ASN A 22 -3.90 5.09 -14.31
N PHE A 23 -2.68 5.31 -13.80
CA PHE A 23 -1.45 4.64 -14.25
C PHE A 23 -1.13 4.81 -15.75
N ILE A 24 -1.73 5.84 -16.40
CA ILE A 24 -1.49 6.16 -17.81
C ILE A 24 -0.59 7.39 -17.90
N ASN A 25 0.32 7.41 -18.91
CA ASN A 25 1.25 8.51 -19.13
C ASN A 25 2.09 8.87 -17.88
N LEU A 26 2.61 7.85 -17.22
CA LEU A 26 3.43 8.00 -16.02
C LEU A 26 4.62 8.92 -16.32
N ARG A 27 4.79 9.94 -15.48
CA ARG A 27 5.95 10.84 -15.50
C ARG A 27 6.84 10.53 -14.33
N ASP A 28 8.14 10.55 -14.54
CA ASP A 28 9.13 10.46 -13.47
C ASP A 28 9.00 11.69 -12.55
N ALA A 29 8.83 11.44 -11.27
CA ALA A 29 8.73 12.47 -10.25
C ALA A 29 10.00 12.56 -9.37
N GLY A 30 10.94 11.63 -9.51
CA GLY A 30 12.22 11.71 -8.84
C GLY A 30 12.67 10.43 -8.13
N ASP A 31 13.77 10.57 -7.38
CA ASP A 31 14.31 9.50 -6.55
C ASP A 31 13.45 9.29 -5.30
N PRO A 32 13.00 8.04 -5.00
CA PRO A 32 12.11 7.78 -3.87
C PRO A 32 12.73 8.11 -2.51
N VAL A 33 14.04 7.94 -2.35
CA VAL A 33 14.74 8.21 -1.09
C VAL A 33 14.84 9.71 -0.83
N GLU A 34 15.13 10.50 -1.86
CA GLU A 34 15.20 11.96 -1.74
C GLU A 34 13.81 12.57 -1.51
N ILE A 35 12.78 12.04 -2.19
CA ILE A 35 11.39 12.49 -1.95
C ILE A 35 10.94 12.12 -0.54
N ALA A 36 11.24 10.91 -0.07
CA ALA A 36 10.95 10.50 1.31
C ALA A 36 11.58 11.44 2.33
N LYS A 37 12.84 11.83 2.12
CA LYS A 37 13.52 12.79 2.97
C LYS A 37 12.81 14.16 3.00
N ILE A 38 12.37 14.65 1.85
CA ILE A 38 11.62 15.93 1.79
C ILE A 38 10.35 15.86 2.62
N TYR A 39 9.59 14.74 2.55
CA TYR A 39 8.38 14.57 3.37
C TYR A 39 8.71 14.43 4.86
N ASN A 40 9.76 13.69 5.21
CA ASN A 40 10.24 13.59 6.58
C ASN A 40 10.62 14.97 7.17
N ASP A 41 11.38 15.76 6.42
CA ASP A 41 11.84 17.10 6.86
C ASP A 41 10.66 18.09 6.95
N ARG A 42 9.58 17.87 6.23
CA ARG A 42 8.33 18.64 6.28
C ARG A 42 7.34 18.16 7.33
N GLY A 43 7.66 17.10 8.08
CA GLY A 43 6.87 16.63 9.20
C GLY A 43 5.65 15.78 8.79
N ALA A 44 5.73 15.01 7.71
CA ALA A 44 4.75 13.98 7.43
C ALA A 44 4.73 12.94 8.56
N ASP A 45 3.54 12.44 8.91
CA ASP A 45 3.37 11.51 10.03
C ASP A 45 3.82 10.08 9.68
N GLU A 46 3.65 9.67 8.43
CA GLU A 46 4.05 8.37 7.88
C GLU A 46 4.34 8.53 6.39
N LEU A 47 4.94 7.51 5.77
CA LEU A 47 5.12 7.43 4.32
C LEU A 47 4.65 6.06 3.81
N CYS A 48 4.07 6.03 2.62
CA CYS A 48 3.70 4.78 1.95
C CYS A 48 4.38 4.70 0.57
N PHE A 49 5.09 3.61 0.31
CA PHE A 49 5.54 3.24 -1.03
C PHE A 49 4.63 2.17 -1.61
N LEU A 50 4.14 2.40 -2.83
CA LEU A 50 3.33 1.46 -3.60
C LEU A 50 4.11 1.04 -4.86
N ASP A 51 4.65 -0.16 -4.87
CA ASP A 51 5.31 -0.72 -6.05
C ASP A 51 4.24 -1.15 -7.07
N ILE A 52 4.03 -0.31 -8.09
CA ILE A 52 3.01 -0.51 -9.13
C ILE A 52 3.46 -1.42 -10.27
N ALA A 53 4.75 -1.76 -10.32
CA ALA A 53 5.34 -2.63 -11.33
C ALA A 53 5.89 -3.95 -10.72
N ALA A 54 5.37 -4.35 -9.56
CA ALA A 54 5.88 -5.48 -8.80
C ALA A 54 5.89 -6.78 -9.62
N SER A 55 6.99 -7.01 -10.32
CA SER A 55 7.43 -8.29 -10.87
C SER A 55 8.51 -8.90 -9.99
N GLN A 56 8.84 -10.18 -10.18
CA GLN A 56 9.94 -10.79 -9.41
C GLN A 56 11.27 -10.10 -9.66
N GLU A 57 11.50 -9.58 -10.86
CA GLU A 57 12.74 -8.91 -11.25
C GLU A 57 12.91 -7.55 -10.56
N ASN A 58 11.81 -6.82 -10.32
CA ASN A 58 11.84 -5.48 -9.72
C ASN A 58 11.86 -5.50 -8.19
N ARG A 59 11.62 -6.64 -7.54
CA ARG A 59 11.57 -6.76 -6.08
C ARG A 59 12.87 -6.39 -5.38
N THR A 60 14.01 -6.77 -5.95
CA THR A 60 15.32 -6.45 -5.37
C THR A 60 15.53 -4.95 -5.29
N THR A 61 15.15 -4.22 -6.34
CA THR A 61 15.20 -2.74 -6.37
C THR A 61 14.34 -2.13 -5.28
N THR A 62 13.12 -2.67 -5.05
CA THR A 62 12.22 -2.19 -4.00
C THR A 62 12.82 -2.39 -2.61
N TYR A 63 13.42 -3.56 -2.32
CA TYR A 63 14.09 -3.80 -1.03
C TYR A 63 15.24 -2.84 -0.78
N ASP A 64 16.07 -2.55 -1.79
CA ASP A 64 17.16 -1.58 -1.68
C ASP A 64 16.67 -0.16 -1.41
N ILE A 65 15.57 0.26 -2.04
CA ILE A 65 14.94 1.56 -1.81
C ILE A 65 14.41 1.64 -0.37
N VAL A 66 13.71 0.62 0.09
CA VAL A 66 13.19 0.54 1.46
C VAL A 66 14.32 0.69 2.47
N LYS A 67 15.40 -0.07 2.30
CA LYS A 67 16.58 -0.01 3.17
C LYS A 67 17.20 1.39 3.21
N LYS A 68 17.46 1.97 2.05
CA LYS A 68 18.06 3.31 1.94
C LYS A 68 17.15 4.40 2.53
N THR A 69 15.83 4.24 2.40
CA THR A 69 14.85 5.16 2.99
C THR A 69 14.84 5.04 4.50
N ALA A 70 14.79 3.83 5.04
CA ALA A 70 14.82 3.58 6.49
C ALA A 70 16.12 4.09 7.16
N GLU A 71 17.23 4.11 6.44
CA GLU A 71 18.50 4.68 6.94
C GLU A 71 18.48 6.22 7.04
N LYS A 72 17.61 6.90 6.27
CA LYS A 72 17.59 8.37 6.17
C LYS A 72 16.34 9.03 6.74
N CYS A 73 15.24 8.30 6.90
CA CYS A 73 13.95 8.81 7.34
C CYS A 73 13.50 8.11 8.61
N PHE A 74 12.93 8.87 9.54
CA PHE A 74 12.53 8.37 10.87
C PHE A 74 11.01 8.31 11.05
N MET A 75 10.24 8.74 10.06
CA MET A 75 8.80 8.51 10.03
C MET A 75 8.50 7.06 9.68
N PRO A 76 7.41 6.45 10.20
CA PRO A 76 7.02 5.09 9.87
C PRO A 76 6.85 4.90 8.36
N LEU A 77 7.40 3.81 7.83
CA LEU A 77 7.36 3.47 6.42
C LEU A 77 6.45 2.26 6.18
N THR A 78 5.39 2.46 5.41
CA THR A 78 4.54 1.39 4.87
C THR A 78 4.98 1.05 3.45
N VAL A 79 5.09 -0.22 3.13
CA VAL A 79 5.44 -0.67 1.77
C VAL A 79 4.38 -1.63 1.26
N GLY A 80 3.87 -1.36 0.06
CA GLY A 80 2.87 -2.19 -0.60
C GLY A 80 3.16 -2.38 -2.08
N GLY A 81 2.23 -3.02 -2.76
CA GLY A 81 2.35 -3.36 -4.18
C GLY A 81 2.88 -4.77 -4.39
N GLY A 82 2.07 -5.64 -4.98
CA GLY A 82 2.42 -6.99 -5.40
C GLY A 82 2.85 -7.97 -4.31
N VAL A 83 2.63 -7.69 -3.03
CA VAL A 83 2.93 -8.64 -1.92
C VAL A 83 1.92 -9.78 -1.95
N ARG A 84 2.41 -11.03 -2.05
CA ARG A 84 1.58 -12.23 -2.25
C ARG A 84 1.87 -13.35 -1.26
N GLU A 85 3.02 -13.28 -0.58
CA GLU A 85 3.48 -14.34 0.30
C GLU A 85 4.08 -13.80 1.60
N VAL A 86 4.00 -14.61 2.67
CA VAL A 86 4.48 -14.23 4.02
C VAL A 86 5.99 -13.97 4.05
N TYR A 87 6.77 -14.67 3.23
CA TYR A 87 8.23 -14.43 3.18
C TYR A 87 8.59 -13.06 2.58
N GLU A 88 7.74 -12.51 1.69
CA GLU A 88 7.95 -11.16 1.16
C GLU A 88 7.72 -10.10 2.24
N VAL A 89 6.73 -10.32 3.13
CA VAL A 89 6.52 -9.49 4.32
C VAL A 89 7.78 -9.47 5.19
N GLU A 90 8.32 -10.66 5.49
CA GLU A 90 9.55 -10.79 6.27
C GLU A 90 10.72 -10.02 5.67
N LYS A 91 10.88 -10.12 4.36
CA LYS A 91 11.93 -9.37 3.65
C LYS A 91 11.74 -7.86 3.75
N LEU A 92 10.51 -7.35 3.54
CA LEU A 92 10.24 -5.92 3.62
C LEU A 92 10.51 -5.38 5.03
N LEU A 93 10.03 -6.07 6.06
CA LEU A 93 10.28 -5.69 7.46
C LEU A 93 11.77 -5.74 7.81
N ASN A 94 12.50 -6.75 7.36
CA ASN A 94 13.96 -6.87 7.57
C ASN A 94 14.76 -5.79 6.83
N HIS A 95 14.20 -5.17 5.79
CA HIS A 95 14.83 -4.04 5.08
C HIS A 95 14.43 -2.68 5.66
N GLY A 96 13.61 -2.65 6.71
CA GLY A 96 13.27 -1.43 7.44
C GLY A 96 11.88 -0.86 7.19
N ALA A 97 10.99 -1.61 6.54
CA ALA A 97 9.56 -1.26 6.54
C ALA A 97 8.98 -1.48 7.93
N ASP A 98 8.14 -0.56 8.41
CA ASP A 98 7.39 -0.70 9.66
C ASP A 98 6.08 -1.47 9.43
N LYS A 99 5.50 -1.32 8.25
CA LYS A 99 4.24 -1.93 7.87
C LYS A 99 4.28 -2.43 6.43
N VAL A 100 3.50 -3.46 6.15
CA VAL A 100 3.32 -4.02 4.81
C VAL A 100 1.85 -3.94 4.42
N SER A 101 1.61 -3.40 3.22
CA SER A 101 0.26 -3.20 2.68
C SER A 101 -0.10 -4.25 1.63
N PHE A 102 -1.28 -4.82 1.78
CA PHE A 102 -1.90 -5.78 0.87
C PHE A 102 -3.13 -5.16 0.21
N ASN A 103 -3.33 -5.46 -1.07
CA ASN A 103 -4.54 -5.09 -1.82
C ASN A 103 -5.13 -6.35 -2.47
N SER A 104 -4.91 -6.59 -3.75
CA SER A 104 -5.50 -7.70 -4.51
C SER A 104 -5.22 -9.08 -3.90
N ALA A 105 -4.08 -9.28 -3.25
CA ALA A 105 -3.75 -10.53 -2.57
C ALA A 105 -4.67 -10.79 -1.37
N ALA A 106 -5.06 -9.77 -0.62
CA ALA A 106 -6.00 -9.89 0.49
C ALA A 106 -7.41 -10.28 0.01
N VAL A 107 -7.81 -9.80 -1.17
CA VAL A 107 -9.11 -10.14 -1.79
C VAL A 107 -9.13 -11.60 -2.24
N SER A 108 -8.04 -12.08 -2.85
CA SER A 108 -7.95 -13.44 -3.40
C SER A 108 -7.64 -14.49 -2.35
N ASN A 109 -6.88 -14.14 -1.30
CA ASN A 109 -6.49 -15.05 -0.21
C ASN A 109 -6.48 -14.33 1.15
N PRO A 110 -7.63 -14.20 1.82
CA PRO A 110 -7.71 -13.58 3.15
C PRO A 110 -6.84 -14.26 4.22
N GLN A 111 -6.58 -15.57 4.09
CA GLN A 111 -5.73 -16.30 5.03
C GLN A 111 -4.30 -15.79 5.07
N LEU A 112 -3.81 -15.19 3.97
CA LEU A 112 -2.50 -14.55 3.93
C LEU A 112 -2.37 -13.46 5.00
N ILE A 113 -3.44 -12.71 5.23
CA ILE A 113 -3.49 -11.65 6.25
C ILE A 113 -3.34 -12.28 7.65
N SER A 114 -4.09 -13.35 7.94
CA SER A 114 -3.98 -14.05 9.22
C SER A 114 -2.58 -14.65 9.44
N MET A 115 -2.00 -15.24 8.42
CA MET A 115 -0.66 -15.83 8.50
C MET A 115 0.40 -14.76 8.78
N ALA A 116 0.31 -13.61 8.09
CA ALA A 116 1.22 -12.49 8.29
C ALA A 116 1.02 -11.84 9.67
N ALA A 117 -0.23 -11.60 10.10
CA ALA A 117 -0.54 -11.02 11.39
C ALA A 117 -0.09 -11.91 12.56
N ASN A 118 -0.26 -13.23 12.45
CA ASN A 118 0.19 -14.19 13.47
C ASN A 118 1.72 -14.26 13.57
N LYS A 119 2.44 -14.09 12.46
CA LYS A 119 3.90 -14.19 12.43
C LYS A 119 4.58 -12.89 12.86
N PHE A 120 4.08 -11.73 12.43
CA PHE A 120 4.76 -10.44 12.59
C PHE A 120 4.02 -9.46 13.51
N GLY A 121 2.79 -9.77 13.89
CA GLY A 121 1.91 -8.89 14.65
C GLY A 121 0.99 -8.08 13.76
N SER A 122 -0.24 -7.90 14.21
CA SER A 122 -1.28 -7.15 13.50
C SER A 122 -0.87 -5.71 13.18
N GLN A 123 -0.07 -5.08 14.05
CA GLN A 123 0.38 -3.69 13.88
C GLN A 123 1.21 -3.45 12.61
N CYS A 124 1.80 -4.51 12.03
CA CYS A 124 2.58 -4.43 10.78
C CYS A 124 1.71 -4.65 9.54
N ILE A 125 0.44 -5.01 9.68
CA ILE A 125 -0.41 -5.44 8.58
C ILE A 125 -1.43 -4.36 8.23
N VAL A 126 -1.32 -3.86 7.01
CA VAL A 126 -2.23 -2.89 6.40
C VAL A 126 -2.97 -3.56 5.25
N VAL A 127 -4.26 -3.30 5.11
CA VAL A 127 -5.03 -3.66 3.92
C VAL A 127 -5.48 -2.39 3.21
N ALA A 128 -5.04 -2.23 1.96
CA ALA A 128 -5.49 -1.16 1.09
C ALA A 128 -6.71 -1.64 0.28
N ILE A 129 -7.74 -0.83 0.25
CA ILE A 129 -9.02 -1.13 -0.39
C ILE A 129 -9.30 -0.09 -1.46
N ASP A 130 -9.18 -0.47 -2.73
CA ASP A 130 -9.65 0.36 -3.83
C ASP A 130 -11.17 0.26 -3.89
N ALA A 131 -11.86 1.38 -3.72
CA ALA A 131 -13.31 1.44 -3.64
C ALA A 131 -13.89 2.24 -4.81
N LYS A 132 -15.01 1.78 -5.37
CA LYS A 132 -15.83 2.55 -6.32
C LYS A 132 -17.30 2.45 -5.93
N PHE A 133 -18.02 3.55 -6.05
CA PHE A 133 -19.47 3.51 -5.88
C PHE A 133 -20.11 2.73 -7.03
N CYS A 134 -20.88 1.71 -6.68
CA CYS A 134 -21.60 0.86 -7.62
C CYS A 134 -23.09 1.18 -7.55
N PRO A 135 -23.67 1.87 -8.54
CA PRO A 135 -25.10 2.24 -8.52
C PRO A 135 -26.03 1.03 -8.44
N GLN A 136 -25.67 -0.12 -9.03
CA GLN A 136 -26.46 -1.33 -9.03
C GLN A 136 -26.58 -1.94 -7.62
N MET A 137 -25.54 -1.79 -6.80
CA MET A 137 -25.53 -2.24 -5.40
C MET A 137 -26.00 -1.15 -4.45
N ASN A 138 -26.13 0.09 -4.92
CA ASN A 138 -26.31 1.29 -4.12
C ASN A 138 -25.33 1.35 -2.92
N ASP A 139 -24.07 0.96 -3.17
CA ASP A 139 -23.04 0.83 -2.15
C ASP A 139 -21.65 0.92 -2.78
N TRP A 140 -20.60 1.01 -1.94
CA TRP A 140 -19.21 0.97 -2.38
C TRP A 140 -18.74 -0.46 -2.58
N GLU A 141 -18.15 -0.72 -3.73
CA GLU A 141 -17.62 -2.03 -4.12
C GLU A 141 -16.09 -2.04 -4.09
N VAL A 142 -15.52 -3.16 -3.65
CA VAL A 142 -14.08 -3.41 -3.66
C VAL A 142 -13.61 -3.71 -5.08
N PHE A 143 -12.56 -3.04 -5.52
CA PHE A 143 -11.87 -3.29 -6.78
C PHE A 143 -10.46 -3.85 -6.52
N THR A 144 -9.89 -4.47 -7.53
CA THR A 144 -8.53 -5.01 -7.53
C THR A 144 -7.78 -4.57 -8.79
N HIS A 145 -6.47 -4.87 -8.85
CA HIS A 145 -5.61 -4.54 -9.99
C HIS A 145 -5.64 -3.04 -10.32
N GLY A 146 -5.35 -2.20 -9.31
CA GLY A 146 -5.35 -0.74 -9.48
C GLY A 146 -6.73 -0.20 -9.85
N GLY A 147 -7.78 -0.71 -9.22
CA GLY A 147 -9.15 -0.24 -9.42
C GLY A 147 -9.80 -0.67 -10.75
N THR A 148 -9.22 -1.63 -11.49
CA THR A 148 -9.73 -2.02 -12.82
C THR A 148 -10.67 -3.21 -12.81
N ARG A 149 -10.61 -4.07 -11.78
CA ARG A 149 -11.43 -5.30 -11.71
C ARG A 149 -12.40 -5.24 -10.55
N SER A 150 -13.68 -5.28 -10.86
CA SER A 150 -14.77 -5.46 -9.89
C SER A 150 -14.68 -6.82 -9.20
N THR A 151 -15.06 -6.87 -7.92
CA THR A 151 -15.05 -8.10 -7.12
C THR A 151 -16.44 -8.54 -6.68
N GLY A 152 -17.46 -7.69 -6.83
CA GLY A 152 -18.80 -7.91 -6.31
C GLY A 152 -18.89 -7.83 -4.76
N LYS A 153 -17.82 -7.44 -4.07
CA LYS A 153 -17.77 -7.38 -2.59
C LYS A 153 -18.02 -5.96 -2.10
N LYS A 154 -18.86 -5.81 -1.09
CA LYS A 154 -19.04 -4.53 -0.41
C LYS A 154 -17.82 -4.17 0.42
N VAL A 155 -17.41 -2.91 0.37
CA VAL A 155 -16.25 -2.40 1.13
C VAL A 155 -16.39 -2.63 2.62
N THR A 156 -17.56 -2.36 3.19
CA THR A 156 -17.81 -2.51 4.64
C THR A 156 -17.72 -3.96 5.11
N GLU A 157 -18.21 -4.91 4.31
CA GLU A 157 -18.14 -6.35 4.62
C GLU A 157 -16.70 -6.86 4.49
N PHE A 158 -16.02 -6.44 3.45
CA PHE A 158 -14.62 -6.80 3.22
C PHE A 158 -13.71 -6.23 4.33
N ALA A 159 -13.91 -4.98 4.72
CA ALA A 159 -13.16 -4.35 5.81
C ALA A 159 -13.30 -5.14 7.13
N LYS A 160 -14.53 -5.52 7.50
CA LYS A 160 -14.78 -6.37 8.69
C LYS A 160 -14.10 -7.73 8.59
N THR A 161 -14.11 -8.33 7.39
CA THR A 161 -13.42 -9.60 7.14
C THR A 161 -11.92 -9.44 7.35
N MET A 162 -11.31 -8.36 6.84
CA MET A 162 -9.88 -8.11 7.00
C MET A 162 -9.49 -7.85 8.47
N GLU A 163 -10.33 -7.13 9.21
CA GLU A 163 -10.16 -6.94 10.66
C GLU A 163 -10.15 -8.30 11.39
N GLN A 164 -11.11 -9.18 11.09
CA GLN A 164 -11.19 -10.52 11.67
C GLN A 164 -9.97 -11.39 11.32
N HIS A 165 -9.34 -11.16 10.16
CA HIS A 165 -8.10 -11.82 9.75
C HIS A 165 -6.85 -11.17 10.36
N GLY A 166 -6.99 -10.09 11.14
CA GLY A 166 -5.90 -9.47 11.88
C GLY A 166 -5.25 -8.27 11.21
N ALA A 167 -5.88 -7.66 10.19
CA ALA A 167 -5.45 -6.37 9.70
C ALA A 167 -5.67 -5.30 10.79
N CYS A 168 -4.63 -4.52 11.08
CA CYS A 168 -4.70 -3.46 12.08
C CYS A 168 -5.09 -2.12 11.48
N LEU A 169 -4.73 -1.88 10.23
CA LEU A 169 -4.99 -0.64 9.53
C LEU A 169 -5.66 -0.93 8.19
N LEU A 170 -6.63 -0.09 7.85
CA LEU A 170 -7.28 -0.09 6.55
C LEU A 170 -7.00 1.25 5.87
N TYR A 171 -6.39 1.20 4.68
CA TYR A 171 -6.27 2.34 3.80
C TYR A 171 -7.35 2.22 2.74
N THR A 172 -8.12 3.29 2.53
CA THR A 172 -9.10 3.35 1.46
C THR A 172 -8.67 4.37 0.43
N SER A 173 -8.72 4.01 -0.83
CA SER A 173 -8.57 4.94 -1.96
C SER A 173 -9.81 4.88 -2.83
N ASP A 174 -10.24 6.02 -3.36
CA ASP A 174 -11.23 6.04 -4.43
C ASP A 174 -10.51 5.65 -5.73
N ALA A 175 -10.84 4.47 -6.24
CA ALA A 175 -10.28 3.98 -7.49
C ALA A 175 -10.72 4.80 -8.73
N ALA A 176 -11.58 5.81 -8.55
CA ALA A 176 -12.04 6.71 -9.61
C ALA A 176 -11.33 8.08 -9.59
N ASP A 177 -10.78 8.51 -8.45
CA ASP A 177 -10.36 9.88 -8.19
C ASP A 177 -8.83 10.08 -8.06
N ASP A 178 -8.02 9.32 -8.77
CA ASP A 178 -6.61 9.71 -8.99
C ASP A 178 -6.47 11.01 -9.85
N LEU A 179 -7.49 11.87 -9.79
CA LEU A 179 -7.50 13.16 -10.48
C LEU A 179 -6.87 14.29 -9.67
N VAL A 180 -6.56 14.06 -8.37
CA VAL A 180 -6.07 15.13 -7.48
C VAL A 180 -4.87 14.65 -6.67
N CYS A 181 -3.74 14.63 -7.28
CA CYS A 181 -2.45 14.76 -6.61
C CYS A 181 -1.48 15.58 -7.44
#